data_92d1ff88caf4cbde438a992180a3f5aa
#
_entry.id   92d1ff88caf4cbde438a992180a3f5aa
#
_cell.length_a   1.000
_cell.length_b   1.000
_cell.length_c   1.000
_cell.angle_alpha   90.00
_cell.angle_beta   90.00
_cell.angle_gamma   90.00
#
_symmetry.space_group_name_H-M   'P 1'
#
loop_
_entity.id
_entity.type
_entity.pdbx_description
1 polymer ?
#
loop_
_entity_poly.entity_id
_entity_poly.type
_entity_poly.pdbx_seq_one_letter_code
_entity_poly.pdbx_strand_id
1 'polypeptide(L)'
;SISLTPAGELVLSYAEKILSLSDELDIRLSEMTGEMRGPLLVGASTTIAEFMLPKVLGEFNAMYPQVRARLIVANSESIENRVAEHTIDVGLIEAPAKQSGLSSHICCEDELRVICAPDYPLADMKSVTPKALEDYEFISREPGSGTREITDAYFRQHHVAPESLKTQMELGSPEALKGVVSTGLGFAIVSRAVVDKELQLGDLVSIPLKPPLTR
;
A
#
# COMPACT_ATOMS: atom_id res chain seq x y z
N SER A 1 5.12 -4.60 -33.15
CA SER A 1 4.37 -3.69 -32.28
C SER A 1 3.24 -3.06 -33.09
N ILE A 2 2.03 -3.08 -32.56
CA ILE A 2 0.91 -2.35 -33.13
C ILE A 2 0.96 -0.94 -32.53
N SER A 3 1.05 0.08 -33.38
CA SER A 3 1.00 1.48 -32.99
C SER A 3 -0.19 2.17 -33.66
N LEU A 4 -0.72 3.21 -33.05
CA LEU A 4 -1.77 4.02 -33.64
C LEU A 4 -1.24 4.78 -34.88
N THR A 5 -2.08 5.01 -35.83
CA THR A 5 -1.82 5.96 -36.93
C THR A 5 -1.97 7.38 -36.41
N PRO A 6 -1.42 8.44 -37.06
CA PRO A 6 -1.63 9.82 -36.66
C PRO A 6 -3.13 10.19 -36.56
N ALA A 7 -3.97 9.64 -37.41
CA ALA A 7 -5.42 9.82 -37.30
C ALA A 7 -5.99 9.08 -36.06
N GLY A 8 -5.45 7.90 -35.74
CA GLY A 8 -5.80 7.16 -34.53
C GLY A 8 -5.44 7.88 -33.23
N GLU A 9 -4.27 8.50 -33.18
CA GLU A 9 -3.84 9.34 -32.04
C GLU A 9 -4.76 10.56 -31.88
N LEU A 10 -5.13 11.21 -32.99
CA LEU A 10 -6.07 12.32 -32.94
C LEU A 10 -7.43 11.88 -32.41
N VAL A 11 -7.98 10.76 -32.92
CA VAL A 11 -9.27 10.21 -32.48
C VAL A 11 -9.20 9.86 -30.98
N LEU A 12 -8.12 9.21 -30.52
CA LEU A 12 -7.94 8.85 -29.12
C LEU A 12 -7.97 10.09 -28.23
N SER A 13 -7.19 11.14 -28.58
CA SER A 13 -7.14 12.40 -27.82
C SER A 13 -8.50 13.09 -27.71
N TYR A 14 -9.32 13.06 -28.76
CA TYR A 14 -10.67 13.63 -28.73
C TYR A 14 -11.65 12.73 -27.98
N ALA A 15 -11.54 11.41 -28.10
CA ALA A 15 -12.35 10.46 -27.35
C ALA A 15 -12.14 10.62 -25.84
N GLU A 16 -10.90 10.75 -25.39
CA GLU A 16 -10.57 11.03 -23.99
C GLU A 16 -11.20 12.32 -23.49
N LYS A 17 -11.14 13.41 -24.27
CA LYS A 17 -11.79 14.69 -23.92
C LYS A 17 -13.31 14.57 -23.83
N ILE A 18 -13.93 13.85 -24.76
CA ILE A 18 -15.40 13.65 -24.76
C ILE A 18 -15.82 12.84 -23.54
N LEU A 19 -15.09 11.78 -23.22
CA LEU A 19 -15.35 10.97 -22.01
C LEU A 19 -15.19 11.78 -20.73
N SER A 20 -14.13 12.58 -20.62
CA SER A 20 -13.90 13.46 -19.49
C SER A 20 -15.01 14.50 -19.31
N LEU A 21 -15.48 15.11 -20.40
CA LEU A 21 -16.61 16.05 -20.36
C LEU A 21 -17.94 15.37 -19.99
N SER A 22 -18.14 14.12 -20.41
CA SER A 22 -19.30 13.31 -20.01
C SER A 22 -19.29 13.02 -18.52
N ASP A 23 -18.14 12.64 -17.97
CA ASP A 23 -17.98 12.40 -16.53
C ASP A 23 -18.16 13.69 -15.72
N GLU A 24 -17.64 14.84 -16.19
CA GLU A 24 -17.86 16.15 -15.56
C GLU A 24 -19.37 16.53 -15.54
N LEU A 25 -20.08 16.27 -16.65
CA LEU A 25 -21.52 16.51 -16.70
C LEU A 25 -22.27 15.66 -15.67
N ASP A 26 -21.93 14.38 -15.54
CA ASP A 26 -22.55 13.48 -14.57
C ASP A 26 -22.29 13.95 -13.13
N ILE A 27 -21.09 14.43 -12.82
CA ILE A 27 -20.73 15.02 -11.52
C ILE A 27 -21.59 16.27 -11.25
N ARG A 28 -21.65 17.21 -12.18
CA ARG A 28 -22.44 18.45 -12.02
C ARG A 28 -23.93 18.19 -11.86
N LEU A 29 -24.47 17.21 -12.60
CA LEU A 29 -25.87 16.81 -12.45
C LEU A 29 -26.13 16.18 -11.07
N SER A 30 -25.19 15.39 -10.54
CA SER A 30 -25.29 14.81 -9.21
C SER A 30 -25.24 15.88 -8.10
N GLU A 31 -24.39 16.89 -8.25
CA GLU A 31 -24.35 18.04 -7.34
C GLU A 31 -25.69 18.81 -7.32
N MET A 32 -26.34 18.97 -8.47
CA MET A 32 -27.64 19.64 -8.57
C MET A 32 -28.79 18.85 -7.99
N THR A 33 -28.74 17.52 -8.06
CA THR A 33 -29.81 16.62 -7.57
C THR A 33 -29.58 16.15 -6.15
N GLY A 34 -28.38 16.36 -5.59
CA GLY A 34 -27.97 15.84 -4.29
C GLY A 34 -27.75 14.31 -4.29
N GLU A 35 -27.82 13.67 -5.45
CA GLU A 35 -27.54 12.24 -5.61
C GLU A 35 -26.09 12.02 -5.98
N MET A 36 -25.33 11.30 -5.13
CA MET A 36 -23.95 10.91 -5.47
C MET A 36 -23.96 9.77 -6.47
N ARG A 37 -23.45 10.02 -7.68
CA ARG A 37 -23.37 9.05 -8.77
C ARG A 37 -22.17 9.33 -9.68
N GLY A 38 -21.77 8.35 -10.46
CA GLY A 38 -20.67 8.47 -11.43
C GLY A 38 -19.47 7.59 -11.09
N PRO A 39 -18.37 7.70 -11.86
CA PRO A 39 -17.15 6.97 -11.58
C PRO A 39 -16.39 7.57 -10.38
N LEU A 40 -15.72 6.72 -9.61
CA LEU A 40 -14.76 7.09 -8.57
C LEU A 40 -13.51 6.23 -8.72
N LEU A 41 -12.39 6.84 -9.10
CA LEU A 41 -11.10 6.18 -9.27
C LEU A 41 -10.29 6.27 -7.97
N VAL A 42 -10.24 5.17 -7.24
CA VAL A 42 -9.50 5.05 -5.98
C VAL A 42 -8.19 4.34 -6.23
N GLY A 43 -7.08 4.95 -5.84
CA GLY A 43 -5.79 4.28 -5.78
C GLY A 43 -5.44 3.86 -4.36
N ALA A 44 -4.82 2.72 -4.18
CA ALA A 44 -4.33 2.33 -2.86
C ALA A 44 -3.03 1.53 -2.94
N SER A 45 -2.18 1.70 -1.93
CA SER A 45 -1.03 0.83 -1.74
C SER A 45 -1.48 -0.62 -1.51
N THR A 46 -0.61 -1.58 -1.83
CA THR A 46 -0.96 -3.01 -1.79
C THR A 46 -1.50 -3.45 -0.44
N THR A 47 -0.85 -3.07 0.66
CA THR A 47 -1.32 -3.40 2.02
C THR A 47 -2.72 -2.84 2.29
N ILE A 48 -2.94 -1.57 1.97
CA ILE A 48 -4.24 -0.92 2.20
C ILE A 48 -5.31 -1.56 1.33
N ALA A 49 -5.02 -1.80 0.05
CA ALA A 49 -5.95 -2.38 -0.92
C ALA A 49 -6.39 -3.80 -0.55
N GLU A 50 -5.46 -4.62 -0.05
CA GLU A 50 -5.72 -6.03 0.23
C GLU A 50 -6.37 -6.26 1.60
N PHE A 51 -6.01 -5.47 2.62
CA PHE A 51 -6.37 -5.77 4.01
C PHE A 51 -7.32 -4.76 4.67
N MET A 52 -7.34 -3.52 4.21
CA MET A 52 -8.15 -2.45 4.84
C MET A 52 -9.35 -2.04 4.00
N LEU A 53 -9.16 -1.79 2.72
CA LEU A 53 -10.19 -1.25 1.84
C LEU A 53 -11.36 -2.18 1.52
N PRO A 54 -11.26 -3.52 1.45
CA PRO A 54 -12.38 -4.35 1.00
C PRO A 54 -13.66 -4.12 1.81
N LYS A 55 -13.55 -4.01 3.13
CA LYS A 55 -14.69 -3.73 4.01
C LYS A 55 -15.24 -2.32 3.79
N VAL A 56 -14.36 -1.32 3.72
CA VAL A 56 -14.72 0.09 3.50
C VAL A 56 -15.44 0.27 2.15
N LEU A 57 -14.91 -0.34 1.09
CA LEU A 57 -15.54 -0.29 -0.24
C LEU A 57 -16.89 -0.99 -0.27
N GLY A 58 -17.06 -2.10 0.46
CA GLY A 58 -18.35 -2.77 0.61
C GLY A 58 -19.40 -1.88 1.29
N GLU A 59 -19.04 -1.23 2.40
CA GLU A 59 -19.89 -0.30 3.12
C GLU A 59 -20.20 0.95 2.27
N PHE A 60 -19.18 1.49 1.59
CA PHE A 60 -19.33 2.62 0.68
C PHE A 60 -20.31 2.34 -0.45
N ASN A 61 -20.18 1.18 -1.11
CA ASN A 61 -21.08 0.78 -2.19
C ASN A 61 -22.54 0.59 -1.71
N ALA A 62 -22.72 0.12 -0.47
CA ALA A 62 -24.05 0.01 0.13
C ALA A 62 -24.69 1.38 0.38
N MET A 63 -23.89 2.38 0.78
CA MET A 63 -24.37 3.75 1.01
C MET A 63 -24.59 4.54 -0.28
N TYR A 64 -23.75 4.29 -1.29
CA TYR A 64 -23.75 5.04 -2.55
C TYR A 64 -23.81 4.11 -3.76
N PRO A 65 -24.92 3.39 -3.99
CA PRO A 65 -25.01 2.33 -5.01
C PRO A 65 -24.90 2.85 -6.46
N GLN A 66 -25.05 4.14 -6.68
CA GLN A 66 -24.91 4.77 -8.00
C GLN A 66 -23.47 5.24 -8.29
N VAL A 67 -22.57 5.19 -7.30
CA VAL A 67 -21.14 5.48 -7.49
C VAL A 67 -20.43 4.18 -7.92
N ARG A 68 -19.76 4.26 -9.05
CA ARG A 68 -18.98 3.13 -9.60
C ARG A 68 -17.53 3.28 -9.18
N ALA A 69 -17.19 2.74 -8.01
CA ALA A 69 -15.83 2.73 -7.53
C ALA A 69 -14.96 1.74 -8.32
N ARG A 70 -13.78 2.20 -8.76
CA ARG A 70 -12.73 1.40 -9.39
C ARG A 70 -11.45 1.52 -8.59
N LEU A 71 -10.95 0.40 -8.07
CA LEU A 71 -9.71 0.35 -7.29
C LEU A 71 -8.52 0.06 -8.20
N ILE A 72 -7.49 0.89 -8.08
CA ILE A 72 -6.18 0.72 -8.71
C ILE A 72 -5.18 0.43 -7.60
N VAL A 73 -4.48 -0.70 -7.72
CA VAL A 73 -3.50 -1.16 -6.72
C VAL A 73 -2.09 -1.01 -7.26
N ALA A 74 -1.23 -0.33 -6.52
CA ALA A 74 0.19 -0.18 -6.84
C ALA A 74 0.97 0.11 -5.52
N ASN A 75 2.27 0.37 -5.57
CA ASN A 75 2.99 0.85 -4.40
C ASN A 75 2.68 2.33 -4.10
N SER A 76 3.03 2.80 -2.89
CA SER A 76 2.70 4.16 -2.43
C SER A 76 3.20 5.25 -3.38
N GLU A 77 4.42 5.15 -3.88
CA GLU A 77 5.01 6.12 -4.82
C GLU A 77 4.21 6.20 -6.13
N SER A 78 3.83 5.06 -6.69
CA SER A 78 3.04 5.00 -7.91
C SER A 78 1.63 5.57 -7.73
N ILE A 79 0.99 5.32 -6.58
CA ILE A 79 -0.32 5.89 -6.26
C ILE A 79 -0.21 7.41 -6.11
N GLU A 80 0.79 7.90 -5.39
CA GLU A 80 1.02 9.34 -5.22
C GLU A 80 1.21 10.05 -6.56
N ASN A 81 2.03 9.48 -7.47
CA ASN A 81 2.23 10.01 -8.81
C ASN A 81 0.92 10.09 -9.60
N ARG A 82 0.07 9.05 -9.54
CA ARG A 82 -1.21 9.02 -10.23
C ARG A 82 -2.20 10.08 -9.74
N VAL A 83 -2.18 10.40 -8.43
CA VAL A 83 -2.99 11.53 -7.89
C VAL A 83 -2.44 12.85 -8.43
N ALA A 84 -1.12 13.05 -8.41
CA ALA A 84 -0.48 14.26 -8.93
C ALA A 84 -0.73 14.47 -10.43
N GLU A 85 -0.82 13.39 -11.20
CA GLU A 85 -1.13 13.39 -12.64
C GLU A 85 -2.65 13.44 -12.94
N HIS A 86 -3.50 13.50 -11.91
CA HIS A 86 -4.97 13.48 -12.02
C HIS A 86 -5.53 12.26 -12.78
N THR A 87 -4.81 11.12 -12.72
CA THR A 87 -5.27 9.86 -13.32
C THR A 87 -6.13 9.02 -12.38
N ILE A 88 -6.20 9.41 -11.10
CA ILE A 88 -7.11 8.91 -10.07
C ILE A 88 -7.60 10.07 -9.20
N ASP A 89 -8.77 9.90 -8.59
CA ASP A 89 -9.42 10.96 -7.79
C ASP A 89 -8.88 11.05 -6.37
N VAL A 90 -8.57 9.90 -5.77
CA VAL A 90 -8.07 9.80 -4.40
C VAL A 90 -7.06 8.65 -4.27
N GLY A 91 -6.02 8.85 -3.47
CA GLY A 91 -5.00 7.86 -3.18
C GLY A 91 -4.90 7.58 -1.68
N LEU A 92 -4.77 6.30 -1.31
CA LEU A 92 -4.47 5.88 0.05
C LEU A 92 -3.07 5.25 0.07
N ILE A 93 -2.19 5.85 0.86
CA ILE A 93 -0.77 5.46 0.93
C ILE A 93 -0.34 5.25 2.38
N GLU A 94 0.78 4.57 2.56
CA GLU A 94 1.28 4.15 3.87
C GLU A 94 2.39 5.03 4.43
N ALA A 95 2.90 5.96 3.62
CA ALA A 95 3.95 6.90 3.98
C ALA A 95 3.47 8.35 3.75
N PRO A 96 4.10 9.34 4.35
CA PRO A 96 3.79 10.74 4.06
C PRO A 96 3.94 11.07 2.58
N ALA A 97 2.98 11.82 2.03
CA ALA A 97 3.05 12.29 0.65
C ALA A 97 4.25 13.23 0.45
N LYS A 98 4.96 13.07 -0.67
CA LYS A 98 6.17 13.82 -1.03
C LYS A 98 5.92 14.84 -2.13
N GLN A 99 4.91 14.60 -2.97
CA GLN A 99 4.59 15.47 -4.09
C GLN A 99 4.01 16.79 -3.60
N SER A 100 4.56 17.88 -4.10
CA SER A 100 4.02 19.22 -3.84
C SER A 100 2.66 19.38 -4.53
N GLY A 101 1.73 20.07 -3.86
CA GLY A 101 0.39 20.32 -4.40
C GLY A 101 -0.64 19.26 -4.05
N LEU A 102 -0.29 18.18 -3.39
CA LEU A 102 -1.24 17.23 -2.84
C LEU A 102 -1.66 17.62 -1.41
N SER A 103 -2.95 17.47 -1.12
CA SER A 103 -3.47 17.55 0.24
C SER A 103 -3.55 16.14 0.82
N SER A 104 -2.98 15.92 1.99
CA SER A 104 -3.00 14.61 2.66
C SER A 104 -3.53 14.73 4.08
N HIS A 105 -4.26 13.69 4.52
CA HIS A 105 -4.82 13.57 5.86
C HIS A 105 -4.55 12.17 6.41
N ILE A 106 -4.18 12.10 7.68
CA ILE A 106 -4.06 10.80 8.37
C ILE A 106 -5.46 10.27 8.61
N CYS A 107 -5.75 9.05 8.16
CA CYS A 107 -7.04 8.41 8.34
C CYS A 107 -7.05 7.32 9.42
N CYS A 108 -5.90 6.70 9.70
CA CYS A 108 -5.75 5.73 10.80
C CYS A 108 -4.27 5.57 11.16
N GLU A 109 -4.04 5.04 12.35
CA GLU A 109 -2.71 4.60 12.79
C GLU A 109 -2.56 3.09 12.56
N ASP A 110 -1.35 2.66 12.21
CA ASP A 110 -1.01 1.27 11.95
C ASP A 110 0.32 0.91 12.64
N GLU A 111 0.34 -0.22 13.33
CA GLU A 111 1.55 -0.74 13.99
C GLU A 111 2.25 -1.72 13.07
N LEU A 112 3.56 -1.51 12.84
CA LEU A 112 4.40 -2.45 12.12
C LEU A 112 5.11 -3.38 13.11
N ARG A 113 5.18 -4.66 12.74
CA ARG A 113 5.81 -5.70 13.56
C ARG A 113 6.76 -6.56 12.75
N VAL A 114 7.73 -7.13 13.42
CA VAL A 114 8.55 -8.21 12.85
C VAL A 114 7.71 -9.46 12.78
N ILE A 115 7.81 -10.19 11.67
CA ILE A 115 7.26 -11.52 11.50
C ILE A 115 8.35 -12.51 11.09
N CYS A 116 8.23 -13.75 11.55
CA CYS A 116 9.10 -14.86 11.16
C CYS A 116 8.36 -16.20 11.28
N ALA A 117 8.96 -17.26 10.77
CA ALA A 117 8.47 -18.63 10.99
C ALA A 117 8.56 -19.01 12.47
N PRO A 118 7.70 -19.93 12.97
CA PRO A 118 7.68 -20.34 14.37
C PRO A 118 8.99 -20.99 14.88
N ASP A 119 9.76 -21.60 14.00
CA ASP A 119 11.05 -22.23 14.26
C ASP A 119 12.25 -21.32 13.99
N TYR A 120 12.01 -20.07 13.58
CA TYR A 120 13.08 -19.10 13.33
C TYR A 120 13.64 -18.54 14.64
N PRO A 121 14.95 -18.25 14.75
CA PRO A 121 15.59 -17.84 16.01
C PRO A 121 14.99 -16.59 16.68
N LEU A 122 14.26 -15.74 15.95
CA LEU A 122 13.57 -14.58 16.51
C LEU A 122 12.24 -14.94 17.22
N ALA A 123 11.64 -16.10 16.94
CA ALA A 123 10.28 -16.45 17.36
C ALA A 123 10.09 -16.44 18.88
N ASP A 124 11.11 -16.80 19.66
CA ASP A 124 11.07 -16.84 21.12
C ASP A 124 11.28 -15.47 21.79
N MET A 125 11.58 -14.44 21.02
CA MET A 125 11.85 -13.11 21.53
C MET A 125 10.55 -12.37 21.92
N LYS A 126 10.51 -11.80 23.12
CA LYS A 126 9.37 -10.98 23.57
C LYS A 126 9.28 -9.63 22.84
N SER A 127 10.42 -9.11 22.39
CA SER A 127 10.55 -7.89 21.57
C SER A 127 11.95 -7.86 20.95
N VAL A 128 12.12 -7.11 19.86
CA VAL A 128 13.40 -7.00 19.18
C VAL A 128 13.74 -5.54 18.89
N THR A 129 15.03 -5.19 19.04
CA THR A 129 15.53 -3.85 18.70
C THR A 129 16.03 -3.81 17.26
N PRO A 130 16.06 -2.63 16.61
CA PRO A 130 16.62 -2.48 15.27
C PRO A 130 18.03 -3.05 15.14
N LYS A 131 18.88 -2.80 16.13
CA LYS A 131 20.27 -3.27 16.13
C LYS A 131 20.38 -4.79 16.16
N ALA A 132 19.52 -5.48 16.90
CA ALA A 132 19.51 -6.93 16.94
C ALA A 132 19.12 -7.58 15.62
N LEU A 133 18.35 -6.88 14.78
CA LEU A 133 17.91 -7.39 13.48
C LEU A 133 19.03 -7.46 12.43
N GLU A 134 20.16 -6.76 12.62
CA GLU A 134 21.31 -6.83 11.71
C GLU A 134 21.95 -8.23 11.64
N ASP A 135 21.72 -9.06 12.65
CA ASP A 135 22.27 -10.41 12.71
C ASP A 135 21.46 -11.46 11.94
N TYR A 136 20.23 -11.10 11.51
CA TYR A 136 19.27 -12.01 10.90
C TYR A 136 19.00 -11.68 9.44
N GLU A 137 18.56 -12.69 8.68
CA GLU A 137 18.22 -12.54 7.26
C GLU A 137 16.91 -11.75 7.09
N PHE A 138 16.94 -10.70 6.27
CA PHE A 138 15.83 -9.79 6.06
C PHE A 138 15.16 -10.01 4.71
N ILE A 139 13.83 -10.09 4.70
CA ILE A 139 13.00 -10.11 3.50
C ILE A 139 12.32 -8.74 3.41
N SER A 140 12.69 -7.95 2.42
CA SER A 140 12.27 -6.56 2.27
C SER A 140 11.11 -6.42 1.27
N ARG A 141 10.46 -5.27 1.32
CA ARG A 141 9.55 -4.80 0.27
C ARG A 141 10.36 -4.13 -0.85
N GLU A 142 9.71 -4.00 -1.99
CA GLU A 142 10.26 -3.34 -3.18
C GLU A 142 10.48 -1.82 -2.96
N PRO A 143 11.38 -1.17 -3.73
CA PRO A 143 11.48 0.29 -3.79
C PRO A 143 10.13 0.94 -4.14
N GLY A 144 9.82 2.09 -3.52
CA GLY A 144 8.53 2.78 -3.67
C GLY A 144 7.42 2.25 -2.77
N SER A 145 7.64 1.16 -2.02
CA SER A 145 6.74 0.70 -0.97
C SER A 145 6.77 1.64 0.24
N GLY A 146 5.60 2.10 0.67
CA GLY A 146 5.47 2.91 1.89
C GLY A 146 5.91 2.16 3.14
N THR A 147 5.64 0.85 3.24
CA THR A 147 6.15 0.01 4.35
C THR A 147 7.67 0.00 4.38
N ARG A 148 8.35 -0.17 3.23
CA ARG A 148 9.82 -0.10 3.15
C ARG A 148 10.34 1.26 3.56
N GLU A 149 9.74 2.32 3.08
CA GLU A 149 10.16 3.69 3.40
C GLU A 149 10.11 3.97 4.91
N ILE A 150 9.01 3.62 5.55
CA ILE A 150 8.85 3.79 7.01
C ILE A 150 9.83 2.91 7.78
N THR A 151 10.04 1.68 7.33
CA THR A 151 11.00 0.74 7.93
C THR A 151 12.43 1.24 7.81
N ASP A 152 12.83 1.72 6.64
CA ASP A 152 14.16 2.28 6.41
C ASP A 152 14.41 3.55 7.25
N ALA A 153 13.41 4.43 7.34
CA ALA A 153 13.48 5.61 8.19
C ALA A 153 13.63 5.24 9.67
N TYR A 154 12.89 4.22 10.13
CA TYR A 154 12.99 3.70 11.49
C TYR A 154 14.38 3.14 11.80
N PHE A 155 14.97 2.35 10.90
CA PHE A 155 16.34 1.84 11.07
C PHE A 155 17.35 2.98 11.16
N ARG A 156 17.29 3.97 10.27
CA ARG A 156 18.19 5.15 10.28
C ARG A 156 18.04 5.95 11.57
N GLN A 157 16.82 6.15 12.06
CA GLN A 157 16.55 6.84 13.33
C GLN A 157 17.20 6.14 14.53
N HIS A 158 17.36 4.82 14.45
CA HIS A 158 17.98 4.01 15.49
C HIS A 158 19.43 3.61 15.18
N HIS A 159 20.11 4.40 14.34
CA HIS A 159 21.53 4.24 14.00
C HIS A 159 21.87 2.89 13.32
N VAL A 160 20.92 2.32 12.61
CA VAL A 160 21.11 1.14 11.75
C VAL A 160 20.98 1.62 10.31
N ALA A 161 22.01 1.37 9.49
CA ALA A 161 21.92 1.64 8.05
C ALA A 161 21.08 0.54 7.39
N PRO A 162 20.00 0.87 6.65
CA PRO A 162 19.20 -0.17 5.96
C PRO A 162 20.06 -1.06 5.06
N GLU A 163 21.13 -0.51 4.50
CA GLU A 163 22.07 -1.19 3.61
C GLU A 163 22.96 -2.21 4.36
N SER A 164 23.04 -2.14 5.70
CA SER A 164 23.77 -3.12 6.53
C SER A 164 22.94 -4.36 6.86
N LEU A 165 21.65 -4.32 6.61
CA LEU A 165 20.76 -5.48 6.81
C LEU A 165 21.10 -6.58 5.80
N LYS A 166 21.04 -7.82 6.24
CA LYS A 166 21.25 -8.99 5.39
C LYS A 166 20.04 -9.26 4.51
N THR A 167 19.76 -8.36 3.57
CA THR A 167 18.61 -8.47 2.67
C THR A 167 18.80 -9.62 1.68
N GLN A 168 18.01 -10.68 1.85
CA GLN A 168 18.04 -11.87 0.99
C GLN A 168 17.13 -11.72 -0.22
N MET A 169 16.03 -11.02 -0.08
CA MET A 169 15.00 -10.92 -1.12
C MET A 169 14.21 -9.62 -1.01
N GLU A 170 13.78 -9.10 -2.15
CA GLU A 170 12.85 -7.97 -2.25
C GLU A 170 11.58 -8.41 -2.96
N LEU A 171 10.40 -8.14 -2.36
CA LEU A 171 9.12 -8.63 -2.85
C LEU A 171 8.07 -7.51 -2.91
N GLY A 172 7.35 -7.45 -4.05
CA GLY A 172 6.33 -6.42 -4.31
C GLY A 172 4.94 -6.73 -3.73
N SER A 173 4.72 -7.91 -3.16
CA SER A 173 3.43 -8.32 -2.60
C SER A 173 3.57 -8.72 -1.13
N PRO A 174 2.69 -8.18 -0.23
CA PRO A 174 2.64 -8.63 1.16
C PRO A 174 2.36 -10.12 1.30
N GLU A 175 1.50 -10.70 0.45
CA GLU A 175 1.21 -12.13 0.45
C GLU A 175 2.43 -12.99 0.08
N ALA A 176 3.15 -12.61 -0.99
CA ALA A 176 4.38 -13.29 -1.38
C ALA A 176 5.45 -13.21 -0.28
N LEU A 177 5.56 -12.04 0.38
CA LEU A 177 6.48 -11.82 1.48
C LEU A 177 6.15 -12.74 2.67
N LYS A 178 4.88 -12.82 3.10
CA LYS A 178 4.45 -13.75 4.16
C LYS A 178 4.76 -15.20 3.79
N GLY A 179 4.47 -15.60 2.55
CA GLY A 179 4.77 -16.95 2.05
C GLY A 179 6.26 -17.29 2.10
N VAL A 180 7.15 -16.36 1.75
CA VAL A 180 8.60 -16.57 1.85
C VAL A 180 9.06 -16.63 3.31
N VAL A 181 8.56 -15.72 4.16
CA VAL A 181 8.92 -15.71 5.59
C VAL A 181 8.49 -16.99 6.31
N SER A 182 7.33 -17.57 5.97
CA SER A 182 6.85 -18.83 6.56
C SER A 182 7.73 -20.02 6.24
N THR A 183 8.61 -19.94 5.22
CA THR A 183 9.60 -21.00 4.93
C THR A 183 10.82 -20.99 5.85
N GLY A 184 10.93 -20.02 6.77
CA GLY A 184 12.08 -19.87 7.66
C GLY A 184 13.30 -19.21 7.03
N LEU A 185 13.19 -18.61 5.83
CA LEU A 185 14.32 -17.96 5.14
C LEU A 185 14.81 -16.70 5.88
N GLY A 186 13.94 -16.03 6.63
CA GLY A 186 14.29 -14.80 7.33
C GLY A 186 13.10 -14.17 8.03
N PHE A 187 13.26 -12.92 8.42
CA PHE A 187 12.18 -12.09 8.97
C PHE A 187 11.75 -10.99 8.00
N ALA A 188 10.56 -10.45 8.21
CA ALA A 188 10.10 -9.23 7.56
C ALA A 188 9.46 -8.28 8.57
N ILE A 189 9.29 -7.01 8.17
CA ILE A 189 8.53 -6.01 8.93
C ILE A 189 7.28 -5.65 8.12
N VAL A 190 6.12 -5.86 8.72
CA VAL A 190 4.82 -5.69 8.07
C VAL A 190 3.82 -5.03 9.01
N SER A 191 2.74 -4.49 8.44
CA SER A 191 1.56 -4.08 9.22
C SER A 191 1.00 -5.25 10.00
N ARG A 192 0.60 -5.02 11.23
CA ARG A 192 -0.09 -6.01 12.05
C ARG A 192 -1.37 -6.51 11.38
N ALA A 193 -2.06 -5.64 10.65
CA ALA A 193 -3.33 -5.96 9.99
C ALA A 193 -3.21 -7.05 8.90
N VAL A 194 -2.00 -7.29 8.37
CA VAL A 194 -1.83 -8.23 7.25
C VAL A 194 -1.58 -9.68 7.67
N VAL A 195 -1.37 -9.96 8.96
CA VAL A 195 -0.87 -11.27 9.44
C VAL A 195 -1.84 -12.01 10.38
N ASP A 196 -3.03 -11.48 10.60
CA ASP A 196 -3.98 -12.06 11.57
C ASP A 196 -4.32 -13.54 11.28
N LYS A 197 -4.43 -13.91 10.00
CA LYS A 197 -4.73 -15.29 9.59
C LYS A 197 -3.58 -16.23 9.89
N GLU A 198 -2.37 -15.85 9.51
CA GLU A 198 -1.15 -16.65 9.69
C GLU A 198 -0.82 -16.82 11.17
N LEU A 199 -1.09 -15.79 11.99
CA LEU A 199 -0.93 -15.89 13.45
C LEU A 199 -1.95 -16.86 14.07
N GLN A 200 -3.22 -16.86 13.60
CA GLN A 200 -4.24 -17.80 14.07
C GLN A 200 -3.94 -19.25 13.66
N LEU A 201 -3.39 -19.44 12.46
CA LEU A 201 -2.99 -20.76 11.94
C LEU A 201 -1.67 -21.26 12.56
N GLY A 202 -0.88 -20.37 13.15
CA GLY A 202 0.44 -20.69 13.67
C GLY A 202 1.54 -20.80 12.59
N ASP A 203 1.26 -20.32 11.38
CA ASP A 203 2.22 -20.33 10.27
C ASP A 203 3.32 -19.26 10.43
N LEU A 204 3.01 -18.19 11.15
CA LEU A 204 3.93 -17.11 11.48
C LEU A 204 3.85 -16.72 12.95
N VAL A 205 4.92 -16.10 13.45
CA VAL A 205 4.99 -15.44 14.76
C VAL A 205 5.20 -13.95 14.55
N SER A 206 4.56 -13.13 15.39
CA SER A 206 4.70 -11.67 15.37
C SER A 206 5.43 -11.18 16.61
N ILE A 207 6.52 -10.43 16.41
CA ILE A 207 7.38 -9.91 17.47
C ILE A 207 7.32 -8.37 17.44
N PRO A 208 6.98 -7.71 18.57
CA PRO A 208 6.98 -6.26 18.62
C PRO A 208 8.39 -5.68 18.49
N LEU A 209 8.50 -4.57 17.76
CA LEU A 209 9.70 -3.75 17.72
C LEU A 209 9.85 -2.94 19.01
N LYS A 210 11.08 -2.72 19.44
CA LYS A 210 11.38 -1.87 20.61
C LYS A 210 12.48 -0.86 20.21
N PRO A 211 12.15 0.46 20.16
CA PRO A 211 10.82 1.05 20.41
C PRO A 211 9.77 0.64 19.35
N PRO A 212 8.47 0.81 19.65
CA PRO A 212 7.41 0.48 18.67
C PRO A 212 7.55 1.29 17.39
N LEU A 213 7.17 0.70 16.26
CA LEU A 213 7.09 1.35 14.97
C LEU A 213 5.62 1.51 14.57
N THR A 214 5.17 2.76 14.46
CA THR A 214 3.82 3.13 14.01
C THR A 214 3.89 4.08 12.82
N ARG A 215 2.85 4.11 12.04
CA ARG A 215 2.71 5.02 10.90
C ARG A 215 1.30 5.56 10.82
#